data_07203d0e0bf01465bc17e251a7f67b86
#
_entry.id   07203d0e0bf01465bc17e251a7f67b86
#
_cell.length_a   1.000
_cell.length_b   1.000
_cell.length_c   1.000
_cell.angle_alpha   90.00
_cell.angle_beta   90.00
_cell.angle_gamma   90.00
#
_symmetry.space_group_name_H-M   'P 1'
#
loop_
_entity.id
_entity.type
_entity.pdbx_description
1 polymer ?
#
loop_
_entity_poly.entity_id
_entity_poly.type
_entity_poly.pdbx_seq_one_letter_code
_entity_poly.pdbx_strand_id
1 'polypeptide(L)'
;MESTPTPPERRLHYGWIAAGVTFVTLLAAAGARATPGVILLPIGNEFQWSRATVSSIVSINIFLYGLIGPFAAALYQRFGLRRTMMTAMALLAAGYGFSTVATHYWQFVLLWGFVVGAGSGMAATVLGAAVANRWFTARRGLVMGLLTASTATGQLIFLPSLAKVVTEHGWRGAPLVVTAATLAAIPLIGWLMKDDPCEVGLRPYGEVGSETPEASALGSTRSPSGNPAKRAIDALLDAVRIRDFWLLAGSFFVCGASTNGLIGTHLVAAAFDCGIPEVRAASLLALMGIFDLAGTTASGWLSDRFNCRYLLFGYYGLRGLSLLFLPSALLGPSAGLGLFAVFYGLDWIATVPPTVRLTGDVFGRERAGIVFGWVVASHQVGAAFAAYAAGALRTTTGTYSLAFFSAGALCVMAAVAVLPIGRGRALVPQPAAA
;
A
#
# COMPACT_ATOMS: atom_id res chain seq x y z
N MET A 1 48.58 0.16 -36.97
CA MET A 1 47.26 -0.50 -36.79
C MET A 1 46.86 -0.26 -35.36
N GLU A 2 46.13 0.87 -35.14
CA GLU A 2 45.54 1.17 -33.82
C GLU A 2 44.29 0.30 -33.63
N SER A 3 44.31 -0.52 -32.62
CA SER A 3 43.16 -1.33 -32.23
C SER A 3 42.07 -0.39 -31.69
N THR A 4 41.00 -0.23 -32.46
CA THR A 4 39.77 0.42 -32.00
C THR A 4 39.30 -0.26 -30.71
N PRO A 5 39.09 0.48 -29.59
CA PRO A 5 38.58 -0.11 -28.38
C PRO A 5 37.15 -0.63 -28.62
N THR A 6 36.94 -1.91 -28.43
CA THR A 6 35.62 -2.54 -28.42
C THR A 6 34.73 -1.80 -27.43
N PRO A 7 33.50 -1.38 -27.82
CA PRO A 7 32.59 -0.72 -26.91
C PRO A 7 32.31 -1.67 -25.73
N PRO A 8 32.30 -1.17 -24.48
CA PRO A 8 32.04 -1.99 -23.31
C PRO A 8 30.67 -2.65 -23.45
N GLU A 9 30.64 -3.99 -23.34
CA GLU A 9 29.41 -4.75 -23.25
C GLU A 9 28.51 -4.06 -22.23
N ARG A 10 27.32 -3.63 -22.62
CA ARG A 10 26.30 -3.04 -21.74
C ARG A 10 25.77 -4.14 -20.81
N ARG A 11 26.56 -4.52 -19.83
CA ARG A 11 26.08 -5.44 -18.78
C ARG A 11 24.98 -4.72 -18.00
N LEU A 12 23.86 -5.40 -17.82
CA LEU A 12 22.74 -4.91 -17.02
C LEU A 12 23.25 -4.60 -15.61
N HIS A 13 23.10 -3.35 -15.16
CA HIS A 13 23.53 -2.96 -13.82
C HIS A 13 22.74 -3.73 -12.76
N TYR A 14 23.43 -4.30 -11.76
CA TYR A 14 22.82 -5.17 -10.74
C TYR A 14 21.63 -4.52 -10.00
N GLY A 15 21.59 -3.20 -9.90
CA GLY A 15 20.45 -2.45 -9.37
C GLY A 15 19.12 -2.81 -10.02
N TRP A 16 19.11 -3.13 -11.32
CA TRP A 16 17.89 -3.57 -12.01
C TRP A 16 17.47 -4.98 -11.61
N ILE A 17 18.43 -5.86 -11.27
CA ILE A 17 18.15 -7.19 -10.70
C ILE A 17 17.53 -7.03 -9.32
N ALA A 18 18.09 -6.16 -8.45
CA ALA A 18 17.56 -5.85 -7.14
C ALA A 18 16.13 -5.27 -7.23
N ALA A 19 15.89 -4.36 -8.20
CA ALA A 19 14.56 -3.82 -8.47
C ALA A 19 13.58 -4.91 -8.95
N GLY A 20 14.00 -5.81 -9.84
CA GLY A 20 13.20 -6.93 -10.33
C GLY A 20 12.81 -7.91 -9.22
N VAL A 21 13.76 -8.28 -8.35
CA VAL A 21 13.47 -9.13 -7.16
C VAL A 21 12.49 -8.44 -6.23
N THR A 22 12.65 -7.13 -6.01
CA THR A 22 11.74 -6.34 -5.17
C THR A 22 10.35 -6.26 -5.80
N PHE A 23 10.26 -6.10 -7.11
CA PHE A 23 9.00 -6.12 -7.86
C PHE A 23 8.24 -7.44 -7.64
N VAL A 24 8.91 -8.60 -7.80
CA VAL A 24 8.30 -9.91 -7.55
C VAL A 24 7.89 -10.08 -6.10
N THR A 25 8.69 -9.60 -5.15
CA THR A 25 8.37 -9.63 -3.72
C THR A 25 7.10 -8.83 -3.40
N LEU A 26 6.99 -7.61 -3.92
CA LEU A 26 5.81 -6.74 -3.74
C LEU A 26 4.58 -7.30 -4.46
N LEU A 27 4.77 -7.93 -5.61
CA LEU A 27 3.72 -8.64 -6.35
C LEU A 27 3.15 -9.80 -5.51
N ALA A 28 4.01 -10.65 -4.94
CA ALA A 28 3.58 -11.74 -4.07
C ALA A 28 2.87 -11.23 -2.80
N ALA A 29 3.39 -10.16 -2.18
CA ALA A 29 2.75 -9.52 -1.03
C ALA A 29 1.38 -8.89 -1.39
N ALA A 30 1.18 -8.46 -2.64
CA ALA A 30 -0.12 -7.96 -3.10
C ALA A 30 -1.19 -9.08 -3.15
N GLY A 31 -0.79 -10.32 -3.47
CA GLY A 31 -1.65 -11.50 -3.35
C GLY A 31 -2.15 -11.70 -1.92
N ALA A 32 -1.27 -11.56 -0.94
CA ALA A 32 -1.64 -11.63 0.48
C ALA A 32 -2.70 -10.56 0.84
N ARG A 33 -2.55 -9.33 0.35
CA ARG A 33 -3.52 -8.25 0.61
C ARG A 33 -4.86 -8.41 -0.13
N ALA A 34 -4.86 -9.10 -1.27
CA ALA A 34 -6.07 -9.38 -2.04
C ALA A 34 -6.94 -10.47 -1.39
N THR A 35 -6.32 -11.39 -0.67
CA THR A 35 -6.97 -12.59 -0.11
C THR A 35 -8.18 -12.30 0.78
N PRO A 36 -8.14 -11.37 1.76
CA PRO A 36 -9.28 -11.11 2.65
C PRO A 36 -10.57 -10.75 1.89
N GLY A 37 -10.48 -10.00 0.79
CA GLY A 37 -11.63 -9.58 -0.01
C GLY A 37 -12.42 -10.73 -0.64
N VAL A 38 -11.77 -11.86 -0.92
CA VAL A 38 -12.40 -13.02 -1.60
C VAL A 38 -12.76 -14.17 -0.66
N ILE A 39 -12.13 -14.24 0.53
CA ILE A 39 -12.38 -15.37 1.48
C ILE A 39 -13.27 -15.02 2.65
N LEU A 40 -13.63 -13.74 2.82
CA LEU A 40 -14.47 -13.25 3.92
C LEU A 40 -15.81 -14.00 3.99
N LEU A 41 -16.48 -14.18 2.85
CA LEU A 41 -17.76 -14.90 2.73
C LEU A 41 -17.62 -16.39 3.02
N PRO A 42 -16.75 -17.14 2.31
CA PRO A 42 -16.63 -18.57 2.47
C PRO A 42 -16.25 -19.00 3.90
N ILE A 43 -15.37 -18.26 4.56
CA ILE A 43 -14.99 -18.54 5.94
C ILE A 43 -16.14 -18.27 6.90
N GLY A 44 -16.83 -17.14 6.74
CA GLY A 44 -18.02 -16.84 7.54
C GLY A 44 -19.07 -17.96 7.43
N ASN A 45 -19.28 -18.50 6.25
CA ASN A 45 -20.23 -19.58 6.00
C ASN A 45 -19.77 -20.92 6.60
N GLU A 46 -18.48 -21.29 6.44
CA GLU A 46 -17.98 -22.58 6.96
C GLU A 46 -17.99 -22.64 8.48
N PHE A 47 -17.51 -21.57 9.14
CA PHE A 47 -17.40 -21.53 10.60
C PHE A 47 -18.64 -20.92 11.30
N GLN A 48 -19.67 -20.54 10.54
CA GLN A 48 -20.86 -19.84 11.04
C GLN A 48 -20.53 -18.55 11.81
N TRP A 49 -19.46 -17.85 11.36
CA TRP A 49 -19.04 -16.60 11.94
C TRP A 49 -19.76 -15.41 11.32
N SER A 50 -20.12 -14.45 12.16
CA SER A 50 -20.70 -13.19 11.69
C SER A 50 -19.71 -12.40 10.81
N ARG A 51 -20.22 -11.50 9.98
CA ARG A 51 -19.38 -10.56 9.21
C ARG A 51 -18.45 -9.76 10.13
N ALA A 52 -18.93 -9.32 11.30
CA ALA A 52 -18.14 -8.62 12.28
C ALA A 52 -16.96 -9.47 12.78
N THR A 53 -17.18 -10.76 13.06
CA THR A 53 -16.15 -11.69 13.53
C THR A 53 -15.02 -11.86 12.50
N VAL A 54 -15.35 -12.11 11.23
CA VAL A 54 -14.32 -12.25 10.19
C VAL A 54 -13.61 -10.92 9.93
N SER A 55 -14.37 -9.82 9.91
CA SER A 55 -13.82 -8.48 9.67
C SER A 55 -12.88 -8.02 10.78
N SER A 56 -13.06 -8.49 12.03
CA SER A 56 -12.14 -8.17 13.12
C SER A 56 -10.72 -8.73 12.88
N ILE A 57 -10.63 -9.92 12.28
CA ILE A 57 -9.33 -10.53 11.90
C ILE A 57 -8.64 -9.67 10.84
N VAL A 58 -9.39 -9.25 9.82
CA VAL A 58 -8.89 -8.37 8.75
C VAL A 58 -8.48 -7.00 9.31
N SER A 59 -9.26 -6.47 10.23
CA SER A 59 -8.96 -5.20 10.92
C SER A 59 -7.63 -5.24 11.66
N ILE A 60 -7.37 -6.30 12.45
CA ILE A 60 -6.09 -6.49 13.15
C ILE A 60 -4.93 -6.57 12.16
N ASN A 61 -5.11 -7.29 11.04
CA ASN A 61 -4.12 -7.39 9.97
C ASN A 61 -3.74 -6.01 9.40
N ILE A 62 -4.75 -5.22 9.00
CA ILE A 62 -4.56 -3.89 8.42
C ILE A 62 -3.92 -2.94 9.44
N PHE A 63 -4.33 -3.01 10.70
CA PHE A 63 -3.75 -2.21 11.78
C PHE A 63 -2.25 -2.50 11.94
N LEU A 64 -1.86 -3.78 12.02
CA LEU A 64 -0.45 -4.17 12.14
C LEU A 64 0.37 -3.86 10.89
N TYR A 65 -0.21 -4.04 9.71
CA TYR A 65 0.39 -3.58 8.47
C TYR A 65 0.78 -2.10 8.54
N GLY A 66 -0.11 -1.24 9.05
CA GLY A 66 0.13 0.18 9.22
C GLY A 66 1.15 0.50 10.31
N LEU A 67 1.04 -0.17 11.46
CA LEU A 67 1.91 0.06 12.61
C LEU A 67 3.37 -0.30 12.34
N ILE A 68 3.63 -1.35 11.57
CA ILE A 68 4.98 -1.80 11.23
C ILE A 68 5.63 -0.89 10.17
N GLY A 69 4.84 -0.27 9.28
CA GLY A 69 5.34 0.56 8.19
C GLY A 69 6.40 1.59 8.59
N PRO A 70 6.16 2.47 9.57
CA PRO A 70 7.15 3.45 10.04
C PRO A 70 8.44 2.83 10.58
N PHE A 71 8.38 1.61 11.12
CA PHE A 71 9.53 0.89 11.67
C PHE A 71 10.23 -0.01 10.66
N ALA A 72 9.62 -0.30 9.51
CA ALA A 72 10.18 -1.15 8.47
C ALA A 72 11.54 -0.63 7.99
N ALA A 73 11.70 0.68 7.84
CA ALA A 73 12.98 1.30 7.48
C ALA A 73 14.09 0.99 8.51
N ALA A 74 13.76 0.96 9.80
CA ALA A 74 14.70 0.60 10.86
C ALA A 74 15.10 -0.88 10.78
N LEU A 75 14.15 -1.76 10.43
CA LEU A 75 14.42 -3.18 10.21
C LEU A 75 15.38 -3.40 9.03
N TYR A 76 15.17 -2.69 7.91
CA TYR A 76 16.08 -2.75 6.75
C TYR A 76 17.49 -2.25 7.06
N GLN A 77 17.61 -1.20 7.89
CA GLN A 77 18.92 -0.67 8.30
C GLN A 77 19.64 -1.64 9.25
N ARG A 78 18.91 -2.26 10.19
CA ARG A 78 19.50 -3.13 11.20
C ARG A 78 19.83 -4.54 10.70
N PHE A 79 18.94 -5.15 9.91
CA PHE A 79 19.02 -6.56 9.51
C PHE A 79 19.37 -6.75 8.03
N GLY A 80 19.39 -5.65 7.25
CA GLY A 80 19.56 -5.66 5.80
C GLY A 80 18.24 -5.89 5.04
N LEU A 81 18.25 -5.55 3.75
CA LEU A 81 17.09 -5.72 2.86
C LEU A 81 16.78 -7.20 2.65
N ARG A 82 17.81 -8.00 2.32
CA ARG A 82 17.69 -9.42 1.98
C ARG A 82 17.02 -10.23 3.09
N ARG A 83 17.55 -10.13 4.32
CA ARG A 83 17.01 -10.89 5.47
C ARG A 83 15.60 -10.44 5.82
N THR A 84 15.33 -9.13 5.82
CA THR A 84 14.02 -8.61 6.15
C THR A 84 12.97 -9.01 5.11
N MET A 85 13.30 -8.99 3.80
CA MET A 85 12.44 -9.47 2.74
C MET A 85 12.12 -10.96 2.87
N MET A 86 13.14 -11.80 3.13
CA MET A 86 12.94 -13.24 3.34
C MET A 86 12.07 -13.52 4.56
N THR A 87 12.27 -12.79 5.67
CA THR A 87 11.44 -12.90 6.87
C THR A 87 9.99 -12.50 6.59
N ALA A 88 9.77 -11.40 5.85
CA ALA A 88 8.44 -10.98 5.45
C ALA A 88 7.72 -12.07 4.63
N MET A 89 8.38 -12.63 3.61
CA MET A 89 7.81 -13.71 2.79
C MET A 89 7.57 -14.99 3.59
N ALA A 90 8.48 -15.35 4.51
CA ALA A 90 8.31 -16.50 5.40
C ALA A 90 7.11 -16.33 6.35
N LEU A 91 6.91 -15.13 6.91
CA LEU A 91 5.74 -14.83 7.75
C LEU A 91 4.45 -14.92 6.94
N LEU A 92 4.41 -14.38 5.71
CA LEU A 92 3.25 -14.49 4.84
C LEU A 92 2.94 -15.95 4.48
N ALA A 93 3.96 -16.72 4.10
CA ALA A 93 3.82 -18.14 3.78
C ALA A 93 3.33 -18.95 4.98
N ALA A 94 3.91 -18.75 6.15
CA ALA A 94 3.51 -19.44 7.38
C ALA A 94 2.08 -19.06 7.80
N GLY A 95 1.76 -17.75 7.81
CA GLY A 95 0.43 -17.28 8.21
C GLY A 95 -0.68 -17.81 7.32
N TYR A 96 -0.51 -17.77 6.00
CA TYR A 96 -1.49 -18.33 5.07
C TYR A 96 -1.46 -19.85 5.03
N GLY A 97 -0.27 -20.46 5.00
CA GLY A 97 -0.14 -21.92 4.94
C GLY A 97 -0.78 -22.62 6.16
N PHE A 98 -0.44 -22.19 7.37
CA PHE A 98 -1.03 -22.78 8.59
C PHE A 98 -2.51 -22.43 8.75
N SER A 99 -3.01 -21.34 8.17
CA SER A 99 -4.44 -21.02 8.23
C SER A 99 -5.32 -22.03 7.52
N THR A 100 -4.80 -22.83 6.60
CA THR A 100 -5.56 -23.87 5.88
C THR A 100 -6.03 -25.01 6.80
N VAL A 101 -5.34 -25.22 7.91
CA VAL A 101 -5.70 -26.24 8.92
C VAL A 101 -6.31 -25.62 10.19
N ALA A 102 -6.48 -24.29 10.22
CA ALA A 102 -7.07 -23.59 11.34
C ALA A 102 -8.58 -23.86 11.42
N THR A 103 -9.08 -24.06 12.64
CA THR A 103 -10.48 -24.37 12.93
C THR A 103 -11.12 -23.41 13.94
N HIS A 104 -10.31 -22.63 14.67
CA HIS A 104 -10.76 -21.76 15.72
C HIS A 104 -10.46 -20.28 15.42
N TYR A 105 -11.33 -19.39 15.86
CA TYR A 105 -11.21 -17.95 15.66
C TYR A 105 -9.84 -17.38 16.09
N TRP A 106 -9.35 -17.74 17.28
CA TRP A 106 -8.06 -17.24 17.80
C TRP A 106 -6.87 -17.63 16.93
N GLN A 107 -6.93 -18.78 16.22
CA GLN A 107 -5.88 -19.20 15.28
C GLN A 107 -5.82 -18.25 14.07
N PHE A 108 -6.97 -17.86 13.52
CA PHE A 108 -7.04 -16.87 12.44
C PHE A 108 -6.60 -15.48 12.93
N VAL A 109 -6.95 -15.06 14.14
CA VAL A 109 -6.44 -13.82 14.73
C VAL A 109 -4.91 -13.86 14.80
N LEU A 110 -4.32 -14.95 15.29
CA LEU A 110 -2.87 -15.09 15.38
C LEU A 110 -2.24 -15.13 13.99
N LEU A 111 -2.72 -16.01 13.11
CA LEU A 111 -2.10 -16.27 11.81
C LEU A 111 -2.32 -15.09 10.82
N TRP A 112 -3.58 -14.67 10.62
CA TRP A 112 -3.87 -13.60 9.68
C TRP A 112 -3.73 -12.22 10.29
N GLY A 113 -4.22 -12.03 11.50
CA GLY A 113 -4.11 -10.74 12.19
C GLY A 113 -2.65 -10.38 12.43
N PHE A 114 -1.95 -11.18 13.22
CA PHE A 114 -0.60 -10.85 13.68
C PHE A 114 0.50 -11.27 12.70
N VAL A 115 0.57 -12.55 12.30
CA VAL A 115 1.69 -13.06 11.50
C VAL A 115 1.66 -12.48 10.09
N VAL A 116 0.52 -12.55 9.38
CA VAL A 116 0.39 -11.97 8.03
C VAL A 116 0.44 -10.45 8.09
N GLY A 117 -0.18 -9.81 9.10
CA GLY A 117 -0.12 -8.36 9.29
C GLY A 117 1.31 -7.85 9.43
N ALA A 118 2.13 -8.53 10.24
CA ALA A 118 3.54 -8.23 10.40
C ALA A 118 4.33 -8.41 9.10
N GLY A 119 4.18 -9.56 8.44
CA GLY A 119 4.84 -9.85 7.16
C GLY A 119 4.48 -8.84 6.07
N SER A 120 3.20 -8.49 5.95
CA SER A 120 2.71 -7.49 4.99
C SER A 120 3.28 -6.10 5.27
N GLY A 121 3.36 -5.68 6.55
CA GLY A 121 3.94 -4.39 6.95
C GLY A 121 5.43 -4.28 6.60
N MET A 122 6.18 -5.38 6.73
CA MET A 122 7.58 -5.45 6.31
C MET A 122 7.74 -5.41 4.77
N ALA A 123 6.78 -5.91 4.01
CA ALA A 123 6.78 -5.88 2.53
C ALA A 123 5.91 -4.74 1.97
N ALA A 124 5.82 -3.61 2.68
CA ALA A 124 5.07 -2.44 2.25
C ALA A 124 5.84 -1.57 1.24
N THR A 125 5.24 -0.48 0.79
CA THR A 125 5.83 0.50 -0.13
C THR A 125 7.18 1.08 0.37
N VAL A 126 7.42 1.06 1.67
CA VAL A 126 8.71 1.45 2.29
C VAL A 126 9.86 0.59 1.78
N LEU A 127 9.62 -0.70 1.46
CA LEU A 127 10.61 -1.58 0.83
C LEU A 127 11.06 -1.04 -0.54
N GLY A 128 10.11 -0.66 -1.38
CA GLY A 128 10.41 -0.07 -2.69
C GLY A 128 11.26 1.20 -2.58
N ALA A 129 10.92 2.07 -1.63
CA ALA A 129 11.69 3.27 -1.35
C ALA A 129 13.11 2.95 -0.86
N ALA A 130 13.27 1.97 0.03
CA ALA A 130 14.57 1.55 0.54
C ALA A 130 15.49 1.04 -0.58
N VAL A 131 14.97 0.21 -1.48
CA VAL A 131 15.73 -0.32 -2.64
C VAL A 131 16.06 0.80 -3.63
N ALA A 132 15.08 1.64 -4.00
CA ALA A 132 15.30 2.73 -4.93
C ALA A 132 16.36 3.72 -4.42
N ASN A 133 16.33 4.07 -3.14
CA ASN A 133 17.29 5.00 -2.54
C ASN A 133 18.70 4.40 -2.41
N ARG A 134 18.81 3.10 -2.19
CA ARG A 134 20.10 2.44 -1.98
C ARG A 134 20.81 2.08 -3.29
N TRP A 135 20.05 1.65 -4.30
CA TRP A 135 20.58 1.12 -5.55
C TRP A 135 20.64 2.11 -6.70
N PHE A 136 19.90 3.26 -6.60
CA PHE A 136 19.75 4.21 -7.70
C PHE A 136 20.02 5.65 -7.25
N THR A 137 20.90 6.34 -7.96
CA THR A 137 21.06 7.80 -7.90
C THR A 137 20.30 8.43 -9.06
N ALA A 138 20.47 7.88 -10.28
CA ALA A 138 19.64 8.24 -11.42
C ALA A 138 18.40 7.36 -11.54
N ARG A 139 17.33 7.88 -12.14
CA ARG A 139 16.06 7.15 -12.42
C ARG A 139 15.32 6.64 -11.18
N ARG A 140 15.57 7.19 -10.00
CA ARG A 140 14.85 6.81 -8.76
C ARG A 140 13.33 6.87 -8.93
N GLY A 141 12.79 7.92 -9.54
CA GLY A 141 11.37 8.09 -9.79
C GLY A 141 10.78 6.97 -10.66
N LEU A 142 11.49 6.57 -11.73
CA LEU A 142 11.08 5.45 -12.58
C LEU A 142 11.03 4.14 -11.80
N VAL A 143 12.07 3.85 -11.00
CA VAL A 143 12.14 2.63 -10.18
C VAL A 143 11.03 2.63 -9.14
N MET A 144 10.80 3.76 -8.46
CA MET A 144 9.69 3.90 -7.51
C MET A 144 8.33 3.67 -8.17
N GLY A 145 8.10 4.26 -9.34
CA GLY A 145 6.88 4.06 -10.13
C GLY A 145 6.68 2.58 -10.49
N LEU A 146 7.73 1.92 -10.97
CA LEU A 146 7.70 0.49 -11.30
C LEU A 146 7.39 -0.39 -10.08
N LEU A 147 8.03 -0.12 -8.94
CA LEU A 147 7.80 -0.88 -7.71
C LEU A 147 6.41 -0.61 -7.11
N THR A 148 5.88 0.59 -7.25
CA THR A 148 4.50 0.89 -6.86
C THR A 148 3.51 0.19 -7.80
N ALA A 149 3.77 0.17 -9.10
CA ALA A 149 2.95 -0.52 -10.09
C ALA A 149 2.86 -2.04 -9.82
N SER A 150 3.89 -2.67 -9.20
CA SER A 150 3.84 -4.08 -8.84
C SER A 150 2.69 -4.42 -7.90
N THR A 151 2.32 -3.50 -7.02
CA THR A 151 1.20 -3.67 -6.08
C THR A 151 -0.14 -3.68 -6.80
N ALA A 152 -0.35 -2.72 -7.72
CA ALA A 152 -1.58 -2.67 -8.53
C ALA A 152 -1.67 -3.87 -9.49
N THR A 153 -0.55 -4.22 -10.14
CA THR A 153 -0.43 -5.42 -10.98
C THR A 153 -0.76 -6.70 -10.20
N GLY A 154 -0.26 -6.79 -8.96
CA GLY A 154 -0.57 -7.92 -8.09
C GLY A 154 -2.05 -8.03 -7.76
N GLN A 155 -2.71 -6.93 -7.43
CA GLN A 155 -4.16 -6.94 -7.19
C GLN A 155 -4.95 -7.34 -8.45
N LEU A 156 -4.56 -6.81 -9.62
CA LEU A 156 -5.17 -7.16 -10.90
C LEU A 156 -5.10 -8.65 -11.22
N ILE A 157 -3.96 -9.29 -10.92
CA ILE A 157 -3.73 -10.71 -11.18
C ILE A 157 -4.39 -11.58 -10.10
N PHE A 158 -4.13 -11.28 -8.82
CA PHE A 158 -4.52 -12.15 -7.73
C PHE A 158 -6.02 -12.10 -7.41
N LEU A 159 -6.68 -10.92 -7.44
CA LEU A 159 -8.10 -10.82 -7.06
C LEU A 159 -8.99 -11.74 -7.88
N PRO A 160 -9.04 -11.67 -9.23
CA PRO A 160 -9.91 -12.56 -10.01
C PRO A 160 -9.44 -14.02 -9.96
N SER A 161 -8.12 -14.26 -9.94
CA SER A 161 -7.56 -15.61 -9.87
C SER A 161 -7.91 -16.30 -8.56
N LEU A 162 -7.74 -15.61 -7.42
CA LEU A 162 -8.09 -16.15 -6.10
C LEU A 162 -9.61 -16.35 -5.97
N ALA A 163 -10.44 -15.43 -6.49
CA ALA A 163 -11.88 -15.59 -6.49
C ALA A 163 -12.30 -16.86 -7.27
N LYS A 164 -11.69 -17.12 -8.44
CA LYS A 164 -11.91 -18.33 -9.20
C LYS A 164 -11.48 -19.59 -8.43
N VAL A 165 -10.28 -19.58 -7.84
CA VAL A 165 -9.79 -20.71 -7.02
C VAL A 165 -10.72 -20.98 -5.84
N VAL A 166 -11.22 -19.95 -5.17
CA VAL A 166 -12.19 -20.08 -4.06
C VAL A 166 -13.49 -20.74 -4.55
N THR A 167 -13.99 -20.35 -5.72
CA THR A 167 -15.22 -20.90 -6.28
C THR A 167 -15.08 -22.37 -6.69
N GLU A 168 -13.92 -22.77 -7.24
CA GLU A 168 -13.68 -24.11 -7.76
C GLU A 168 -13.16 -25.11 -6.70
N HIS A 169 -12.33 -24.65 -5.77
CA HIS A 169 -11.58 -25.50 -4.82
C HIS A 169 -11.85 -25.16 -3.33
N GLY A 170 -12.76 -24.23 -3.08
CA GLY A 170 -13.04 -23.74 -1.73
C GLY A 170 -12.00 -22.71 -1.25
N TRP A 171 -12.31 -22.06 -0.12
CA TRP A 171 -11.51 -20.93 0.39
C TRP A 171 -10.06 -21.29 0.72
N ARG A 172 -9.79 -22.55 1.11
CA ARG A 172 -8.42 -23.02 1.43
C ARG A 172 -7.46 -22.94 0.24
N GLY A 173 -7.98 -22.98 -0.97
CA GLY A 173 -7.19 -22.84 -2.19
C GLY A 173 -6.51 -21.48 -2.30
N ALA A 174 -7.17 -20.40 -1.92
CA ALA A 174 -6.60 -19.05 -2.01
C ALA A 174 -5.36 -18.86 -1.10
N PRO A 175 -5.38 -19.19 0.21
CA PRO A 175 -4.21 -19.20 1.05
C PRO A 175 -3.06 -20.06 0.50
N LEU A 176 -3.34 -21.22 -0.09
CA LEU A 176 -2.31 -22.09 -0.67
C LEU A 176 -1.62 -21.45 -1.87
N VAL A 177 -2.36 -20.78 -2.75
CA VAL A 177 -1.78 -20.03 -3.89
C VAL A 177 -0.85 -18.93 -3.38
N VAL A 178 -1.26 -18.16 -2.37
CA VAL A 178 -0.42 -17.10 -1.78
C VAL A 178 0.79 -17.69 -1.08
N THR A 179 0.63 -18.81 -0.36
CA THR A 179 1.73 -19.53 0.27
C THR A 179 2.77 -19.96 -0.77
N ALA A 180 2.33 -20.56 -1.88
CA ALA A 180 3.21 -20.98 -2.96
C ALA A 180 3.96 -19.79 -3.59
N ALA A 181 3.26 -18.67 -3.86
CA ALA A 181 3.87 -17.47 -4.43
C ALA A 181 4.92 -16.86 -3.48
N THR A 182 4.62 -16.76 -2.18
CA THR A 182 5.55 -16.21 -1.18
C THR A 182 6.72 -17.13 -0.91
N LEU A 183 6.51 -18.45 -0.85
CA LEU A 183 7.60 -19.44 -0.75
C LEU A 183 8.52 -19.41 -1.97
N ALA A 184 7.98 -19.30 -3.18
CA ALA A 184 8.76 -19.18 -4.40
C ALA A 184 9.63 -17.90 -4.44
N ALA A 185 9.18 -16.82 -3.82
CA ALA A 185 9.96 -15.59 -3.72
C ALA A 185 11.17 -15.72 -2.77
N ILE A 186 11.14 -16.58 -1.75
CA ILE A 186 12.22 -16.71 -0.76
C ILE A 186 13.58 -17.11 -1.41
N PRO A 187 13.69 -18.20 -2.20
CA PRO A 187 14.96 -18.55 -2.85
C PRO A 187 15.39 -17.47 -3.86
N LEU A 188 14.47 -16.86 -4.58
CA LEU A 188 14.77 -15.76 -5.50
C LEU A 188 15.43 -14.58 -4.76
N ILE A 189 14.87 -14.18 -3.62
CA ILE A 189 15.44 -13.14 -2.74
C ILE A 189 16.81 -13.63 -2.21
N GLY A 190 16.87 -14.86 -1.73
CA GLY A 190 18.07 -15.44 -1.14
C GLY A 190 19.28 -15.46 -2.09
N TRP A 191 19.07 -15.67 -3.37
CA TRP A 191 20.15 -15.77 -4.36
C TRP A 191 20.48 -14.42 -5.02
N LEU A 192 19.46 -13.66 -5.38
CA LEU A 192 19.61 -12.47 -6.22
C LEU A 192 19.56 -11.15 -5.45
N MET A 193 18.98 -11.09 -4.24
CA MET A 193 18.97 -9.85 -3.48
C MET A 193 20.27 -9.66 -2.73
N LYS A 194 20.88 -8.49 -2.87
CA LYS A 194 22.01 -8.00 -2.10
C LYS A 194 21.60 -6.79 -1.28
N ASP A 195 22.23 -6.62 -0.13
CA ASP A 195 21.86 -5.53 0.77
C ASP A 195 22.39 -4.19 0.27
N ASP A 196 23.57 -4.19 -0.38
CA ASP A 196 24.23 -2.96 -0.84
C ASP A 196 24.94 -3.17 -2.20
N PRO A 197 25.00 -2.12 -3.08
CA PRO A 197 25.79 -2.17 -4.32
C PRO A 197 27.25 -2.57 -4.10
N CYS A 198 27.86 -2.19 -2.98
CA CYS A 198 29.25 -2.49 -2.65
C CYS A 198 29.53 -3.98 -2.50
N GLU A 199 28.53 -4.81 -2.11
CA GLU A 199 28.68 -6.26 -2.02
C GLU A 199 28.99 -6.93 -3.37
N VAL A 200 28.67 -6.25 -4.47
CA VAL A 200 28.94 -6.71 -5.83
C VAL A 200 29.98 -5.85 -6.54
N GLY A 201 30.72 -5.03 -5.79
CA GLY A 201 31.76 -4.15 -6.32
C GLY A 201 31.25 -3.03 -7.22
N LEU A 202 29.96 -2.65 -7.07
CA LEU A 202 29.31 -1.61 -7.87
C LEU A 202 28.98 -0.39 -7.01
N ARG A 203 28.78 0.74 -7.69
CA ARG A 203 28.17 1.94 -7.10
C ARG A 203 26.68 1.97 -7.40
N PRO A 204 25.88 2.82 -6.72
CA PRO A 204 24.51 3.09 -7.11
C PRO A 204 24.39 3.49 -8.58
N TYR A 205 23.36 3.02 -9.26
CA TYR A 205 23.15 3.30 -10.68
C TYR A 205 23.05 4.80 -10.97
N GLY A 206 23.92 5.30 -11.83
CA GLY A 206 23.97 6.70 -12.23
C GLY A 206 24.82 7.60 -11.32
N GLU A 207 25.57 7.04 -10.39
CA GLU A 207 26.56 7.80 -9.62
C GLU A 207 27.83 7.99 -10.44
N VAL A 208 28.22 9.27 -10.65
CA VAL A 208 29.44 9.65 -11.36
C VAL A 208 30.39 10.28 -10.36
N GLY A 209 31.55 9.67 -10.12
CA GLY A 209 32.57 10.21 -9.21
C GLY A 209 33.88 9.44 -9.28
N SER A 210 34.99 10.11 -8.93
CA SER A 210 36.36 9.57 -8.94
C SER A 210 36.75 8.80 -7.67
N GLU A 211 35.86 8.75 -6.66
CA GLU A 211 36.13 8.05 -5.39
C GLU A 211 35.93 6.53 -5.52
N THR A 212 36.71 5.76 -4.76
CA THR A 212 36.61 4.30 -4.73
C THR A 212 35.22 3.86 -4.20
N PRO A 213 34.71 2.65 -4.58
CA PRO A 213 33.44 2.13 -4.08
C PRO A 213 33.32 2.12 -2.55
N GLU A 214 34.45 1.95 -1.83
CA GLU A 214 34.52 1.99 -0.36
C GLU A 214 34.30 3.40 0.21
N ALA A 215 34.82 4.44 -0.44
CA ALA A 215 34.60 5.81 -0.01
C ALA A 215 33.16 6.26 -0.26
N SER A 216 32.51 5.76 -1.33
CA SER A 216 31.09 5.97 -1.59
C SER A 216 30.20 5.27 -0.55
N ALA A 217 30.57 4.05 -0.11
CA ALA A 217 29.88 3.34 0.97
C ALA A 217 29.95 4.11 2.31
N LEU A 218 31.10 4.69 2.64
CA LEU A 218 31.29 5.54 3.82
C LEU A 218 30.49 6.85 3.73
N GLY A 219 30.31 7.40 2.52
CA GLY A 219 29.47 8.58 2.25
C GLY A 219 27.97 8.28 2.32
N SER A 220 27.55 7.11 1.81
CA SER A 220 26.14 6.67 1.80
C SER A 220 25.66 6.19 3.18
N THR A 221 26.57 5.73 4.05
CA THR A 221 26.29 5.33 5.43
C THR A 221 26.19 6.49 6.41
N ARG A 222 26.33 7.75 5.98
CA ARG A 222 25.91 8.91 6.77
C ARG A 222 24.37 9.00 6.88
N SER A 223 23.74 7.92 7.29
CA SER A 223 22.47 8.01 8.00
C SER A 223 22.69 8.91 9.21
N PRO A 224 21.85 9.93 9.43
CA PRO A 224 21.97 10.80 10.59
C PRO A 224 22.11 9.93 11.84
N SER A 225 23.15 10.18 12.65
CA SER A 225 23.44 9.41 13.85
C SER A 225 22.23 9.34 14.79
N GLY A 226 21.80 8.13 15.18
CA GLY A 226 20.72 7.93 16.12
C GLY A 226 19.85 6.71 15.80
N ASN A 227 19.08 6.25 16.78
CA ASN A 227 18.13 5.17 16.62
C ASN A 227 16.99 5.60 15.68
N PRO A 228 16.79 4.96 14.49
CA PRO A 228 15.75 5.36 13.54
C PRO A 228 14.33 5.30 14.14
N ALA A 229 14.07 4.36 15.05
CA ALA A 229 12.78 4.26 15.73
C ALA A 229 12.53 5.46 16.66
N LYS A 230 13.57 5.90 17.40
CA LYS A 230 13.46 7.10 18.25
C LYS A 230 13.18 8.34 17.40
N ARG A 231 13.90 8.50 16.28
CA ARG A 231 13.66 9.61 15.34
C ARG A 231 12.25 9.64 14.77
N ALA A 232 11.70 8.46 14.48
CA ALA A 232 10.30 8.36 14.01
C ALA A 232 9.32 8.83 15.09
N ILE A 233 9.55 8.44 16.35
CA ILE A 233 8.71 8.85 17.48
C ILE A 233 8.87 10.34 17.78
N ASP A 234 10.09 10.87 17.82
CA ASP A 234 10.37 12.29 18.06
C ASP A 234 9.69 13.16 16.99
N ALA A 235 9.78 12.75 15.71
CA ALA A 235 9.10 13.44 14.62
C ALA A 235 7.56 13.41 14.75
N LEU A 236 6.97 12.32 15.26
CA LEU A 236 5.55 12.26 15.57
C LEU A 236 5.18 13.23 16.69
N LEU A 237 5.95 13.22 17.78
CA LEU A 237 5.70 14.10 18.94
C LEU A 237 5.78 15.59 18.59
N ASP A 238 6.67 15.95 17.65
CA ASP A 238 6.73 17.29 17.10
C ASP A 238 5.52 17.59 16.18
N ALA A 239 5.15 16.63 15.32
CA ALA A 239 4.09 16.82 14.33
C ALA A 239 2.70 16.93 14.97
N VAL A 240 2.39 16.15 16.01
CA VAL A 240 1.07 16.18 16.67
C VAL A 240 0.72 17.53 17.33
N ARG A 241 1.72 18.38 17.57
CA ARG A 241 1.54 19.74 18.08
C ARG A 241 1.06 20.73 17.01
N ILE A 242 1.06 20.32 15.74
CA ILE A 242 0.76 21.16 14.59
C ILE A 242 -0.62 20.79 14.07
N ARG A 243 -1.53 21.77 13.95
CA ARG A 243 -2.90 21.57 13.42
C ARG A 243 -2.91 20.88 12.07
N ASP A 244 -2.02 21.25 11.16
CA ASP A 244 -1.97 20.73 9.80
C ASP A 244 -1.64 19.22 9.76
N PHE A 245 -0.93 18.69 10.77
CA PHE A 245 -0.74 17.26 10.93
C PHE A 245 -2.09 16.52 11.08
N TRP A 246 -2.97 17.03 11.94
CA TRP A 246 -4.26 16.40 12.19
C TRP A 246 -5.21 16.49 11.00
N LEU A 247 -5.12 17.59 10.21
CA LEU A 247 -5.88 17.70 8.97
C LEU A 247 -5.40 16.72 7.90
N LEU A 248 -4.07 16.56 7.75
CA LEU A 248 -3.47 15.56 6.85
C LEU A 248 -3.77 14.14 7.33
N ALA A 249 -3.52 13.84 8.59
CA ALA A 249 -3.74 12.53 9.17
C ALA A 249 -5.24 12.16 9.17
N GLY A 250 -6.12 13.09 9.53
CA GLY A 250 -7.56 12.88 9.54
C GLY A 250 -8.15 12.65 8.14
N SER A 251 -7.76 13.45 7.15
CA SER A 251 -8.18 13.23 5.78
C SER A 251 -7.65 11.90 5.22
N PHE A 252 -6.42 11.54 5.57
CA PHE A 252 -5.84 10.28 5.12
C PHE A 252 -6.38 9.07 5.88
N PHE A 253 -6.84 9.24 7.13
CA PHE A 253 -7.66 8.25 7.85
C PHE A 253 -8.95 7.94 7.09
N VAL A 254 -9.67 8.98 6.63
CA VAL A 254 -10.89 8.82 5.82
C VAL A 254 -10.59 8.16 4.48
N CYS A 255 -9.43 8.47 3.87
CA CYS A 255 -8.96 7.77 2.68
C CYS A 255 -8.83 6.27 2.93
N GLY A 256 -8.12 5.87 3.98
CA GLY A 256 -7.95 4.46 4.36
C GLY A 256 -9.27 3.77 4.67
N ALA A 257 -10.13 4.44 5.43
CA ALA A 257 -11.45 3.93 5.77
C ALA A 257 -12.30 3.63 4.53
N SER A 258 -12.33 4.56 3.57
CA SER A 258 -13.13 4.41 2.35
C SER A 258 -12.52 3.42 1.35
N THR A 259 -11.20 3.38 1.19
CA THR A 259 -10.52 2.50 0.22
C THR A 259 -10.28 1.10 0.76
N ASN A 260 -9.17 0.86 1.45
CA ASN A 260 -8.75 -0.47 1.90
C ASN A 260 -9.71 -1.08 2.92
N GLY A 261 -10.23 -0.25 3.83
CA GLY A 261 -11.12 -0.71 4.91
C GLY A 261 -12.50 -1.13 4.39
N LEU A 262 -13.15 -0.26 3.64
CA LEU A 262 -14.52 -0.52 3.16
C LEU A 262 -14.52 -1.23 1.80
N ILE A 263 -14.05 -0.57 0.75
CA ILE A 263 -14.17 -1.12 -0.61
C ILE A 263 -13.26 -2.34 -0.82
N GLY A 264 -11.98 -2.24 -0.44
CA GLY A 264 -11.02 -3.34 -0.61
C GLY A 264 -11.39 -4.61 0.17
N THR A 265 -12.08 -4.46 1.31
CA THR A 265 -12.46 -5.59 2.17
C THR A 265 -13.87 -6.10 1.89
N HIS A 266 -14.84 -5.21 1.63
CA HIS A 266 -16.26 -5.56 1.65
C HIS A 266 -16.98 -5.47 0.32
N LEU A 267 -16.39 -4.88 -0.75
CA LEU A 267 -17.10 -4.72 -2.03
C LEU A 267 -17.56 -6.06 -2.63
N VAL A 268 -16.70 -7.09 -2.58
CA VAL A 268 -17.04 -8.43 -3.09
C VAL A 268 -18.22 -9.02 -2.30
N ALA A 269 -18.16 -8.91 -0.95
CA ALA A 269 -19.24 -9.40 -0.09
C ALA A 269 -20.54 -8.61 -0.27
N ALA A 270 -20.46 -7.28 -0.42
CA ALA A 270 -21.62 -6.43 -0.64
C ALA A 270 -22.27 -6.69 -2.00
N ALA A 271 -21.47 -6.91 -3.04
CA ALA A 271 -21.94 -7.27 -4.38
C ALA A 271 -22.61 -8.64 -4.37
N PHE A 272 -22.04 -9.62 -3.67
CA PHE A 272 -22.62 -10.94 -3.50
C PHE A 272 -23.98 -10.89 -2.79
N ASP A 273 -24.13 -10.08 -1.73
CA ASP A 273 -25.41 -9.86 -1.05
C ASP A 273 -26.49 -9.27 -1.98
N CYS A 274 -26.08 -8.60 -3.07
CA CYS A 274 -26.96 -8.07 -4.14
C CYS A 274 -27.11 -9.04 -5.33
N GLY A 275 -26.67 -10.29 -5.22
CA GLY A 275 -26.80 -11.31 -6.28
C GLY A 275 -25.74 -11.25 -7.38
N ILE A 276 -24.66 -10.49 -7.19
CA ILE A 276 -23.55 -10.38 -8.16
C ILE A 276 -22.51 -11.47 -7.83
N PRO A 277 -22.13 -12.34 -8.78
CA PRO A 277 -21.14 -13.39 -8.55
C PRO A 277 -19.78 -12.84 -8.04
N GLU A 278 -19.16 -13.55 -7.10
CA GLU A 278 -17.90 -13.12 -6.45
C GLU A 278 -16.77 -12.82 -7.46
N VAL A 279 -16.62 -13.68 -8.49
CA VAL A 279 -15.61 -13.49 -9.54
C VAL A 279 -15.82 -12.17 -10.29
N ARG A 280 -17.10 -11.82 -10.58
CA ARG A 280 -17.43 -10.57 -11.25
C ARG A 280 -17.15 -9.37 -10.36
N ALA A 281 -17.46 -9.44 -9.07
CA ALA A 281 -17.17 -8.40 -8.10
C ALA A 281 -15.65 -8.22 -7.89
N ALA A 282 -14.89 -9.32 -7.82
CA ALA A 282 -13.42 -9.29 -7.75
C ALA A 282 -12.80 -8.70 -9.03
N SER A 283 -13.38 -8.96 -10.19
CA SER A 283 -12.95 -8.36 -11.47
C SER A 283 -13.20 -6.85 -11.51
N LEU A 284 -14.26 -6.35 -10.88
CA LEU A 284 -14.47 -4.90 -10.73
C LEU A 284 -13.37 -4.25 -9.89
N LEU A 285 -12.96 -4.87 -8.78
CA LEU A 285 -11.83 -4.39 -7.99
C LEU A 285 -10.51 -4.40 -8.79
N ALA A 286 -10.29 -5.43 -9.60
CA ALA A 286 -9.13 -5.48 -10.48
C ALA A 286 -9.18 -4.37 -11.55
N LEU A 287 -10.34 -4.11 -12.14
CA LEU A 287 -10.56 -3.01 -13.09
C LEU A 287 -10.25 -1.65 -12.45
N MET A 288 -10.68 -1.43 -11.20
CA MET A 288 -10.35 -0.23 -10.45
C MET A 288 -8.83 -0.04 -10.31
N GLY A 289 -8.06 -1.12 -10.16
CA GLY A 289 -6.60 -1.07 -10.12
C GLY A 289 -5.97 -0.58 -11.44
N ILE A 290 -6.58 -0.86 -12.60
CA ILE A 290 -6.12 -0.33 -13.90
C ILE A 290 -6.34 1.19 -13.96
N PHE A 291 -7.52 1.65 -13.57
CA PHE A 291 -7.81 3.08 -13.54
C PHE A 291 -6.99 3.83 -12.49
N ASP A 292 -6.64 3.19 -11.37
CA ASP A 292 -5.76 3.75 -10.35
C ASP A 292 -4.38 4.11 -10.91
N LEU A 293 -3.79 3.27 -11.76
CA LEU A 293 -2.51 3.60 -12.42
C LEU A 293 -2.59 4.90 -13.23
N ALA A 294 -3.67 5.07 -13.98
CA ALA A 294 -3.90 6.29 -14.76
C ALA A 294 -4.16 7.49 -13.85
N GLY A 295 -5.05 7.34 -12.87
CA GLY A 295 -5.45 8.38 -11.94
C GLY A 295 -4.31 8.86 -11.05
N THR A 296 -3.54 7.96 -10.48
CA THR A 296 -2.39 8.29 -9.63
C THR A 296 -1.27 8.98 -10.43
N THR A 297 -1.01 8.52 -11.66
CA THR A 297 -0.03 9.17 -12.55
C THR A 297 -0.48 10.58 -12.92
N ALA A 298 -1.74 10.74 -13.31
CA ALA A 298 -2.33 12.04 -13.61
C ALA A 298 -2.31 12.97 -12.39
N SER A 299 -2.62 12.45 -11.19
CA SER A 299 -2.58 13.20 -9.94
C SER A 299 -1.17 13.69 -9.61
N GLY A 300 -0.14 12.89 -9.83
CA GLY A 300 1.25 13.32 -9.70
C GLY A 300 1.55 14.55 -10.58
N TRP A 301 1.20 14.45 -11.87
CA TRP A 301 1.37 15.54 -12.84
C TRP A 301 0.54 16.79 -12.49
N LEU A 302 -0.69 16.62 -12.03
CA LEU A 302 -1.57 17.71 -11.58
C LEU A 302 -1.02 18.37 -10.31
N SER A 303 -0.45 17.60 -9.38
CA SER A 303 0.12 18.11 -8.14
C SER A 303 1.28 19.08 -8.38
N ASP A 304 2.01 18.94 -9.51
CA ASP A 304 3.09 19.85 -9.87
C ASP A 304 2.59 21.19 -10.43
N ARG A 305 1.35 21.25 -10.91
CA ARG A 305 0.79 22.41 -11.64
C ARG A 305 -0.31 23.13 -10.88
N PHE A 306 -1.04 22.41 -10.06
CA PHE A 306 -2.21 22.94 -9.36
C PHE A 306 -2.03 22.91 -7.85
N ASN A 307 -2.83 23.73 -7.15
CA ASN A 307 -2.82 23.75 -5.70
C ASN A 307 -3.35 22.41 -5.13
N CYS A 308 -2.50 21.71 -4.40
CA CYS A 308 -2.78 20.37 -3.86
C CYS A 308 -4.03 20.31 -2.95
N ARG A 309 -4.43 21.43 -2.30
CA ARG A 309 -5.64 21.49 -1.47
C ARG A 309 -6.91 21.34 -2.33
N TYR A 310 -6.96 22.01 -3.47
CA TYR A 310 -8.09 21.90 -4.39
C TYR A 310 -8.13 20.56 -5.10
N LEU A 311 -6.96 19.94 -5.38
CA LEU A 311 -6.91 18.57 -5.88
C LEU A 311 -7.48 17.59 -4.86
N LEU A 312 -7.07 17.68 -3.59
CA LEU A 312 -7.61 16.83 -2.52
C LEU A 312 -9.11 17.08 -2.30
N PHE A 313 -9.55 18.34 -2.35
CA PHE A 313 -10.99 18.67 -2.29
C PHE A 313 -11.77 17.95 -3.38
N GLY A 314 -11.28 18.00 -4.63
CA GLY A 314 -11.90 17.32 -5.76
C GLY A 314 -11.91 15.79 -5.59
N TYR A 315 -10.77 15.20 -5.22
CA TYR A 315 -10.67 13.76 -5.03
C TYR A 315 -11.57 13.24 -3.92
N TYR A 316 -11.50 13.81 -2.71
CA TYR A 316 -12.39 13.41 -1.61
C TYR A 316 -13.86 13.67 -1.92
N GLY A 317 -14.18 14.76 -2.61
CA GLY A 317 -15.55 15.08 -3.05
C GLY A 317 -16.10 14.02 -4.02
N LEU A 318 -15.35 13.72 -5.09
CA LEU A 318 -15.75 12.71 -6.08
C LEU A 318 -15.84 11.31 -5.47
N ARG A 319 -14.89 10.94 -4.60
CA ARG A 319 -14.94 9.69 -3.83
C ARG A 319 -16.19 9.60 -2.97
N GLY A 320 -16.52 10.67 -2.25
CA GLY A 320 -17.72 10.72 -1.42
C GLY A 320 -18.99 10.53 -2.26
N LEU A 321 -19.11 11.24 -3.37
CA LEU A 321 -20.25 11.10 -4.29
C LEU A 321 -20.33 9.68 -4.89
N SER A 322 -19.19 9.08 -5.26
CA SER A 322 -19.15 7.71 -5.76
C SER A 322 -19.64 6.70 -4.73
N LEU A 323 -19.26 6.86 -3.46
CA LEU A 323 -19.72 5.98 -2.36
C LEU A 323 -21.21 6.17 -2.05
N LEU A 324 -21.73 7.39 -2.12
CA LEU A 324 -23.17 7.67 -1.97
C LEU A 324 -23.98 7.05 -3.12
N PHE A 325 -23.40 6.96 -4.32
CA PHE A 325 -24.00 6.34 -5.48
C PHE A 325 -23.94 4.81 -5.45
N LEU A 326 -22.94 4.19 -4.79
CA LEU A 326 -22.66 2.75 -4.84
C LEU A 326 -23.85 1.87 -4.45
N PRO A 327 -24.66 2.13 -3.40
CA PRO A 327 -25.81 1.31 -3.07
C PRO A 327 -26.82 1.19 -4.22
N SER A 328 -27.08 2.27 -4.93
CA SER A 328 -27.97 2.26 -6.11
C SER A 328 -27.32 1.56 -7.31
N ALA A 329 -26.01 1.67 -7.48
CA ALA A 329 -25.27 0.96 -8.53
C ALA A 329 -25.26 -0.55 -8.34
N LEU A 330 -25.22 -1.04 -7.08
CA LEU A 330 -25.26 -2.47 -6.73
C LEU A 330 -26.63 -3.11 -7.06
N LEU A 331 -27.70 -2.34 -6.93
CA LEU A 331 -29.08 -2.80 -7.18
C LEU A 331 -29.56 -2.52 -8.63
N GLY A 332 -28.82 -1.68 -9.35
CA GLY A 332 -29.18 -1.20 -10.68
C GLY A 332 -28.52 -1.98 -11.82
N PRO A 333 -28.63 -1.45 -13.05
CA PRO A 333 -27.98 -2.02 -14.22
C PRO A 333 -26.45 -2.10 -14.06
N SER A 334 -25.84 -3.10 -14.68
CA SER A 334 -24.37 -3.32 -14.61
C SER A 334 -23.51 -2.14 -15.08
N ALA A 335 -24.07 -1.24 -15.90
CA ALA A 335 -23.41 0.00 -16.31
C ALA A 335 -23.09 0.93 -15.13
N GLY A 336 -23.94 0.97 -14.09
CA GLY A 336 -23.70 1.77 -12.87
C GLY A 336 -22.45 1.31 -12.12
N LEU A 337 -22.24 0.00 -11.99
CA LEU A 337 -21.04 -0.57 -11.37
C LEU A 337 -19.78 -0.32 -12.21
N GLY A 338 -19.88 -0.37 -13.53
CA GLY A 338 -18.78 -0.01 -14.42
C GLY A 338 -18.39 1.46 -14.24
N LEU A 339 -19.36 2.35 -14.19
CA LEU A 339 -19.14 3.77 -13.93
C LEU A 339 -18.47 4.00 -12.56
N PHE A 340 -18.99 3.36 -11.51
CA PHE A 340 -18.37 3.39 -10.18
C PHE A 340 -16.90 2.92 -10.24
N ALA A 341 -16.61 1.79 -10.89
CA ALA A 341 -15.26 1.23 -10.99
C ALA A 341 -14.28 2.19 -11.68
N VAL A 342 -14.72 2.89 -12.72
CA VAL A 342 -13.90 3.90 -13.42
C VAL A 342 -13.59 5.09 -12.50
N PHE A 343 -14.62 5.75 -11.98
CA PHE A 343 -14.43 6.98 -11.19
C PHE A 343 -13.74 6.72 -9.87
N TYR A 344 -14.15 5.68 -9.16
CA TYR A 344 -13.53 5.31 -7.89
C TYR A 344 -12.11 4.79 -8.08
N GLY A 345 -11.85 4.05 -9.17
CA GLY A 345 -10.51 3.56 -9.53
C GLY A 345 -9.56 4.72 -9.83
N LEU A 346 -9.97 5.69 -10.66
CA LEU A 346 -9.15 6.88 -10.95
C LEU A 346 -8.74 7.66 -9.69
N ASP A 347 -9.54 7.57 -8.63
CA ASP A 347 -9.30 8.27 -7.37
C ASP A 347 -8.65 7.37 -6.28
N TRP A 348 -8.46 6.07 -6.50
CA TRP A 348 -8.07 5.12 -5.44
C TRP A 348 -6.83 5.56 -4.65
N ILE A 349 -5.70 5.83 -5.31
CA ILE A 349 -4.44 6.31 -4.72
C ILE A 349 -4.15 7.78 -5.13
N ALA A 350 -4.99 8.41 -5.93
CA ALA A 350 -4.76 9.75 -6.45
C ALA A 350 -4.60 10.84 -5.37
N THR A 351 -5.07 10.59 -4.15
CA THR A 351 -4.86 11.47 -2.99
C THR A 351 -3.42 11.46 -2.45
N VAL A 352 -2.58 10.46 -2.79
CA VAL A 352 -1.22 10.31 -2.25
C VAL A 352 -0.27 11.41 -2.74
N PRO A 353 -0.10 11.69 -4.05
CA PRO A 353 0.84 12.71 -4.52
C PRO A 353 0.61 14.10 -3.90
N PRO A 354 -0.62 14.65 -3.90
CA PRO A 354 -0.85 15.97 -3.29
C PRO A 354 -0.68 15.96 -1.76
N THR A 355 -0.96 14.84 -1.07
CA THR A 355 -0.72 14.71 0.38
C THR A 355 0.76 14.71 0.70
N VAL A 356 1.59 13.97 -0.06
CA VAL A 356 3.06 13.99 0.08
C VAL A 356 3.60 15.41 -0.09
N ARG A 357 3.15 16.12 -1.13
CA ARG A 357 3.60 17.48 -1.40
C ARG A 357 3.20 18.44 -0.29
N LEU A 358 1.95 18.44 0.15
CA LEU A 358 1.50 19.26 1.28
C LEU A 358 2.26 18.96 2.58
N THR A 359 2.58 17.67 2.82
CA THR A 359 3.43 17.29 3.96
C THR A 359 4.81 17.93 3.85
N GLY A 360 5.41 17.96 2.65
CA GLY A 360 6.67 18.64 2.38
C GLY A 360 6.61 20.16 2.57
N ASP A 361 5.53 20.76 2.10
CA ASP A 361 5.31 22.20 2.19
C ASP A 361 5.11 22.67 3.67
N VAL A 362 4.46 21.82 4.49
CA VAL A 362 4.16 22.15 5.90
C VAL A 362 5.33 21.83 6.85
N PHE A 363 5.98 20.67 6.69
CA PHE A 363 6.98 20.17 7.65
C PHE A 363 8.42 20.31 7.16
N GLY A 364 8.63 20.77 5.92
CA GLY A 364 9.96 20.86 5.29
C GLY A 364 10.43 19.51 4.74
N ARG A 365 11.29 19.56 3.70
CA ARG A 365 11.73 18.38 2.94
C ARG A 365 12.43 17.31 3.78
N GLU A 366 13.20 17.73 4.78
CA GLU A 366 13.97 16.80 5.63
C GLU A 366 13.08 15.93 6.52
N ARG A 367 11.97 16.49 7.04
CA ARG A 367 11.05 15.80 7.95
C ARG A 367 9.85 15.17 7.23
N ALA A 368 9.57 15.61 6.00
CA ALA A 368 8.40 15.22 5.24
C ALA A 368 8.22 13.69 5.12
N GLY A 369 9.30 12.97 4.85
CA GLY A 369 9.23 11.51 4.68
C GLY A 369 8.80 10.76 5.94
N ILE A 370 9.31 11.19 7.11
CA ILE A 370 8.96 10.56 8.40
C ILE A 370 7.54 10.94 8.80
N VAL A 371 7.17 12.22 8.68
CA VAL A 371 5.81 12.69 9.00
C VAL A 371 4.78 12.05 8.09
N PHE A 372 5.07 11.95 6.78
CA PHE A 372 4.20 11.25 5.84
C PHE A 372 4.03 9.77 6.21
N GLY A 373 5.08 9.11 6.71
CA GLY A 373 4.98 7.74 7.25
C GLY A 373 3.91 7.62 8.35
N TRP A 374 3.79 8.60 9.24
CA TRP A 374 2.75 8.65 10.26
C TRP A 374 1.36 8.99 9.69
N VAL A 375 1.30 9.82 8.67
CA VAL A 375 0.05 10.07 7.93
C VAL A 375 -0.43 8.77 7.25
N VAL A 376 0.47 7.96 6.67
CA VAL A 376 0.14 6.62 6.14
C VAL A 376 -0.27 5.66 7.25
N ALA A 377 0.34 5.71 8.43
CA ALA A 377 -0.10 4.91 9.57
C ALA A 377 -1.55 5.26 9.97
N SER A 378 -1.90 6.56 9.99
CA SER A 378 -3.27 7.01 10.21
C SER A 378 -4.26 6.45 9.17
N HIS A 379 -3.86 6.40 7.89
CA HIS A 379 -4.63 5.75 6.82
C HIS A 379 -4.93 4.28 7.16
N GLN A 380 -3.96 3.53 7.65
CA GLN A 380 -4.16 2.12 7.99
C GLN A 380 -5.03 1.95 9.24
N VAL A 381 -4.94 2.87 10.21
CA VAL A 381 -5.86 2.89 11.36
C VAL A 381 -7.29 3.12 10.88
N GLY A 382 -7.51 4.08 9.96
CA GLY A 382 -8.81 4.32 9.33
C GLY A 382 -9.33 3.09 8.56
N ALA A 383 -8.46 2.44 7.81
CA ALA A 383 -8.79 1.22 7.09
C ALA A 383 -9.18 0.07 8.03
N ALA A 384 -8.42 -0.13 9.11
CA ALA A 384 -8.72 -1.14 10.12
C ALA A 384 -10.05 -0.88 10.82
N PHE A 385 -10.29 0.37 11.21
CA PHE A 385 -11.57 0.78 11.80
C PHE A 385 -12.75 0.49 10.89
N ALA A 386 -12.66 0.92 9.62
CA ALA A 386 -13.75 0.75 8.66
C ALA A 386 -13.98 -0.70 8.26
N ALA A 387 -12.92 -1.51 8.17
CA ALA A 387 -13.04 -2.95 7.92
C ALA A 387 -13.87 -3.64 9.01
N TYR A 388 -13.62 -3.34 10.27
CA TYR A 388 -14.43 -3.86 11.37
C TYR A 388 -15.84 -3.25 11.40
N ALA A 389 -15.94 -1.93 11.34
CA ALA A 389 -17.22 -1.19 11.45
C ALA A 389 -18.22 -1.59 10.35
N ALA A 390 -17.76 -1.75 9.10
CA ALA A 390 -18.63 -2.19 8.01
C ALA A 390 -19.14 -3.63 8.21
N GLY A 391 -18.31 -4.54 8.72
CA GLY A 391 -18.72 -5.89 9.08
C GLY A 391 -19.73 -5.90 10.25
N ALA A 392 -19.52 -5.06 11.25
CA ALA A 392 -20.44 -4.90 12.39
C ALA A 392 -21.79 -4.30 11.95
N LEU A 393 -21.78 -3.25 11.13
CA LEU A 393 -22.99 -2.66 10.54
C LEU A 393 -23.75 -3.69 9.70
N ARG A 394 -23.05 -4.46 8.86
CA ARG A 394 -23.70 -5.53 8.08
C ARG A 394 -24.35 -6.58 8.98
N THR A 395 -23.69 -6.95 10.08
CA THR A 395 -24.22 -7.93 11.04
C THR A 395 -25.49 -7.42 11.73
N THR A 396 -25.53 -6.13 12.10
CA THR A 396 -26.64 -5.55 12.86
C THR A 396 -27.80 -5.07 11.98
N THR A 397 -27.50 -4.49 10.80
CA THR A 397 -28.53 -3.88 9.93
C THR A 397 -28.95 -4.76 8.74
N GLY A 398 -28.25 -5.86 8.51
CA GLY A 398 -28.51 -6.75 7.36
C GLY A 398 -28.00 -6.22 6.01
N THR A 399 -27.48 -4.99 5.93
CA THR A 399 -27.00 -4.37 4.67
C THR A 399 -25.69 -3.61 4.86
N TYR A 400 -24.97 -3.34 3.74
CA TYR A 400 -23.80 -2.46 3.74
C TYR A 400 -24.13 -0.99 3.44
N SER A 401 -25.39 -0.67 3.17
CA SER A 401 -25.79 0.68 2.70
C SER A 401 -25.38 1.78 3.68
N LEU A 402 -25.57 1.54 4.99
CA LEU A 402 -25.17 2.52 6.02
C LEU A 402 -23.65 2.72 6.05
N ALA A 403 -22.86 1.68 5.83
CA ALA A 403 -21.41 1.80 5.76
C ALA A 403 -20.97 2.64 4.54
N PHE A 404 -21.60 2.46 3.38
CA PHE A 404 -21.30 3.26 2.19
C PHE A 404 -21.72 4.72 2.36
N PHE A 405 -22.92 4.98 2.88
CA PHE A 405 -23.39 6.35 3.12
C PHE A 405 -22.55 7.09 4.15
N SER A 406 -22.20 6.45 5.27
CA SER A 406 -21.34 7.06 6.28
C SER A 406 -19.93 7.35 5.76
N ALA A 407 -19.33 6.43 5.02
CA ALA A 407 -18.02 6.64 4.40
C ALA A 407 -18.08 7.75 3.33
N GLY A 408 -19.15 7.80 2.53
CA GLY A 408 -19.37 8.86 1.56
C GLY A 408 -19.48 10.23 2.21
N ALA A 409 -20.27 10.36 3.30
CA ALA A 409 -20.38 11.58 4.07
C ALA A 409 -19.05 12.01 4.69
N LEU A 410 -18.28 11.08 5.27
CA LEU A 410 -16.94 11.34 5.80
C LEU A 410 -15.97 11.83 4.72
N CYS A 411 -16.02 11.28 3.50
CA CYS A 411 -15.23 11.78 2.38
C CYS A 411 -15.59 13.22 2.01
N VAL A 412 -16.88 13.57 1.95
CA VAL A 412 -17.33 14.95 1.69
C VAL A 412 -16.84 15.89 2.79
N MET A 413 -16.90 15.46 4.06
CA MET A 413 -16.34 16.24 5.17
C MET A 413 -14.83 16.41 5.05
N ALA A 414 -14.10 15.34 4.69
CA ALA A 414 -12.66 15.40 4.46
C ALA A 414 -12.31 16.35 3.30
N ALA A 415 -13.12 16.41 2.23
CA ALA A 415 -12.94 17.36 1.13
C ALA A 415 -12.89 18.80 1.65
N VAL A 416 -13.81 19.17 2.54
CA VAL A 416 -13.81 20.51 3.14
C VAL A 416 -12.64 20.69 4.12
N ALA A 417 -12.33 19.65 4.91
CA ALA A 417 -11.29 19.71 5.94
C ALA A 417 -9.87 19.86 5.37
N VAL A 418 -9.59 19.53 4.12
CA VAL A 418 -8.26 19.71 3.50
C VAL A 418 -7.98 21.14 3.04
N LEU A 419 -9.00 21.97 2.86
CA LEU A 419 -8.88 23.33 2.32
C LEU A 419 -8.05 24.29 3.21
N PRO A 420 -8.09 24.23 4.56
CA PRO A 420 -7.30 25.10 5.43
C PRO A 420 -5.86 24.63 5.65
N ILE A 421 -5.41 23.47 5.15
CA ILE A 421 -4.05 22.96 5.35
C ILE A 421 -3.03 23.99 4.85
N GLY A 422 -2.03 24.36 5.69
CA GLY A 422 -0.97 25.30 5.36
C GLY A 422 -1.41 26.77 5.23
N ARG A 423 -2.67 27.10 5.57
CA ARG A 423 -3.12 28.50 5.67
C ARG A 423 -2.66 29.07 7.02
N GLY A 424 -1.76 30.05 7.01
CA GLY A 424 -1.29 30.72 8.23
C GLY A 424 0.22 30.55 8.52
N ARG A 425 0.96 29.79 7.72
CA ARG A 425 2.43 29.80 7.69
C ARG A 425 2.90 30.49 6.41
N ALA A 426 3.86 31.41 6.55
CA ALA A 426 4.67 31.81 5.41
C ALA A 426 5.30 30.53 4.84
N LEU A 427 4.93 30.15 3.64
CA LEU A 427 5.57 29.05 2.93
C LEU A 427 7.07 29.35 2.94
N VAL A 428 7.89 28.45 3.46
CA VAL A 428 9.34 28.56 3.34
C VAL A 428 9.63 28.68 1.85
N PRO A 429 10.26 29.80 1.38
CA PRO A 429 10.50 29.98 -0.03
C PRO A 429 11.32 28.81 -0.54
N GLN A 430 10.78 28.07 -1.52
CA GLN A 430 11.57 27.06 -2.22
C GLN A 430 12.60 27.81 -3.06
N PRO A 431 13.91 27.44 -2.99
CA PRO A 431 14.85 27.94 -3.98
C PRO A 431 14.34 27.54 -5.35
N ALA A 432 14.24 28.51 -6.27
CA ALA A 432 13.84 28.27 -7.65
C ALA A 432 14.72 27.14 -8.23
N ALA A 433 14.11 26.14 -8.83
CA ALA A 433 14.82 25.12 -9.58
C ALA A 433 15.54 25.82 -10.75
N ALA A 434 16.88 25.83 -10.69
CA ALA A 434 17.74 26.28 -11.79
C ALA A 434 17.81 25.22 -12.88
#